data_5167bdc639af65b18e7bd79f777939b9
#
_entry.id   5167bdc639af65b18e7bd79f777939b9
#
_cell.length_a   1.000
_cell.length_b   1.000
_cell.length_c   1.000
_cell.angle_alpha   90.00
_cell.angle_beta   90.00
_cell.angle_gamma   90.00
#
_symmetry.space_group_name_H-M   'P 1'
#
loop_
_entity.id
_entity.type
_entity.pdbx_description
1 polymer ?
#
loop_
_entity_poly.entity_id
_entity_poly.type
_entity_poly.pdbx_seq_one_letter_code
_entity_poly.pdbx_strand_id
1 'polypeptide(L)'
;DLAAVRSKATRDDAAGGWVLSGQKTWTTRGAFCTHLFGLFRTDPESERHKGLTYFMVPLDAEGVTVRGFGRLDGDEGFAEVFLDDVFVPDDDGTPATMTRGGILGDVDQGWGVAMATTTSERGLTLRSPGRFQATAARLVELGKEHSNTLTDRTADRLVDAWIDAEAYAMFTLSDVTGIVEG
;
A
#
# COMPACT_ATOMS: atom_id res chain seq x y z
N ASP A 1 15.52 -1.20 -3.48
CA ASP A 1 15.61 0.25 -3.61
C ASP A 1 14.60 0.75 -4.64
N LEU A 2 13.61 1.51 -4.20
CA LEU A 2 12.53 2.02 -5.06
C LEU A 2 13.06 2.96 -6.16
N ALA A 3 14.14 3.70 -5.89
CA ALA A 3 14.74 4.59 -6.87
C ALA A 3 15.52 3.84 -7.97
N ALA A 4 15.82 2.56 -7.76
CA ALA A 4 16.51 1.69 -8.72
C ALA A 4 15.55 0.79 -9.52
N VAL A 5 14.30 1.21 -9.66
CA VAL A 5 13.28 0.46 -10.39
C VAL A 5 13.71 0.19 -11.83
N ARG A 6 13.55 -1.07 -12.26
CA ARG A 6 13.93 -1.53 -13.60
C ARG A 6 12.75 -1.78 -14.53
N SER A 7 11.54 -1.90 -13.97
CA SER A 7 10.34 -1.96 -14.79
C SER A 7 10.23 -0.67 -15.57
N LYS A 8 10.01 -0.78 -16.88
CA LYS A 8 10.01 0.34 -17.82
C LYS A 8 8.63 0.59 -18.42
N ALA A 9 8.40 1.81 -18.82
CA ALA A 9 7.27 2.18 -19.67
C ALA A 9 7.82 2.92 -20.88
N THR A 10 7.52 2.42 -22.07
CA THR A 10 7.96 2.99 -23.35
C THR A 10 6.78 3.64 -24.04
N ARG A 11 6.95 4.86 -24.50
CA ARG A 11 5.90 5.58 -25.22
C ARG A 11 5.59 4.91 -26.56
N ASP A 12 4.32 4.71 -26.86
CA ASP A 12 3.81 4.32 -28.19
C ASP A 12 2.87 5.40 -28.70
N ASP A 13 3.42 6.33 -29.47
CA ASP A 13 2.67 7.45 -30.03
C ASP A 13 1.66 7.00 -31.09
N ALA A 14 1.92 5.90 -31.77
CA ALA A 14 1.03 5.39 -32.81
C ALA A 14 -0.24 4.77 -32.20
N ALA A 15 -0.09 4.08 -31.07
CA ALA A 15 -1.21 3.49 -30.35
C ALA A 15 -1.84 4.47 -29.34
N GLY A 16 -1.20 5.61 -29.05
CA GLY A 16 -1.69 6.60 -28.11
C GLY A 16 -1.64 6.12 -26.66
N GLY A 17 -0.49 5.63 -26.22
CA GLY A 17 -0.35 5.10 -24.88
C GLY A 17 1.08 4.70 -24.54
N TRP A 18 1.20 3.79 -23.59
CA TRP A 18 2.46 3.31 -23.05
C TRP A 18 2.50 1.79 -23.00
N VAL A 19 3.65 1.22 -23.32
CA VAL A 19 3.93 -0.21 -23.21
C VAL A 19 4.78 -0.45 -21.96
N LEU A 20 4.25 -1.21 -21.02
CA LEU A 20 4.87 -1.48 -19.73
C LEU A 20 5.46 -2.88 -19.68
N SER A 21 6.72 -2.99 -19.29
CA SER A 21 7.40 -4.29 -19.15
C SER A 21 8.20 -4.35 -17.86
N GLY A 22 8.20 -5.53 -17.22
CA GLY A 22 8.97 -5.81 -16.01
C GLY A 22 8.23 -6.65 -14.99
N GLN A 23 8.68 -6.58 -13.76
CA GLN A 23 8.13 -7.35 -12.66
C GLN A 23 7.98 -6.48 -11.42
N LYS A 24 6.89 -6.71 -10.68
CA LYS A 24 6.68 -6.19 -9.35
C LYS A 24 6.52 -7.36 -8.38
N THR A 25 7.21 -7.28 -7.25
CA THR A 25 7.08 -8.30 -6.19
C THR A 25 6.64 -7.65 -4.88
N TRP A 26 6.18 -8.47 -3.96
CA TRP A 26 5.59 -8.02 -2.69
C TRP A 26 4.35 -7.13 -2.88
N THR A 27 3.62 -7.34 -3.97
CA THR A 27 2.40 -6.59 -4.23
C THR A 27 1.32 -7.02 -3.25
N THR A 28 1.04 -6.15 -2.28
CA THR A 28 0.05 -6.41 -1.23
C THR A 28 -1.31 -6.65 -1.85
N ARG A 29 -1.89 -7.82 -1.55
CA ARG A 29 -3.19 -8.29 -2.03
C ARG A 29 -3.34 -8.33 -3.57
N GLY A 30 -2.23 -8.37 -4.30
CA GLY A 30 -2.23 -8.36 -5.75
C GLY A 30 -3.08 -9.47 -6.39
N ALA A 31 -3.17 -10.65 -5.76
CA ALA A 31 -4.02 -11.73 -6.24
C ALA A 31 -5.55 -11.46 -6.10
N PHE A 32 -5.93 -10.42 -5.37
CA PHE A 32 -7.32 -10.08 -5.05
C PHE A 32 -7.73 -8.68 -5.51
N CYS A 33 -6.79 -7.91 -6.05
CA CYS A 33 -7.03 -6.56 -6.52
C CYS A 33 -7.37 -6.55 -8.02
N THR A 34 -8.04 -5.50 -8.47
CA THR A 34 -8.34 -5.29 -9.90
C THR A 34 -7.25 -4.49 -10.60
N HIS A 35 -6.52 -3.67 -9.85
CA HIS A 35 -5.49 -2.78 -10.38
C HIS A 35 -4.23 -2.82 -9.54
N LEU A 36 -3.11 -2.61 -10.20
CA LEU A 36 -1.81 -2.30 -9.62
C LEU A 36 -1.50 -0.83 -9.85
N PHE A 37 -0.99 -0.14 -8.85
CA PHE A 37 -0.33 1.15 -9.07
C PHE A 37 1.17 1.04 -8.76
N GLY A 38 1.99 1.71 -9.53
CA GLY A 38 3.44 1.60 -9.35
C GLY A 38 4.28 2.51 -10.23
N LEU A 39 5.55 2.61 -9.86
CA LEU A 39 6.56 3.38 -10.59
C LEU A 39 7.16 2.56 -11.72
N PHE A 40 7.33 3.22 -12.87
CA PHE A 40 8.02 2.69 -14.04
C PHE A 40 9.02 3.71 -14.56
N ARG A 41 10.11 3.23 -15.13
CA ARG A 41 11.13 4.05 -15.78
C ARG A 41 10.61 4.50 -17.15
N THR A 42 10.34 5.78 -17.30
CA THR A 42 9.90 6.42 -18.57
C THR A 42 11.04 7.09 -19.30
N ASP A 43 12.01 7.64 -18.58
CA ASP A 43 13.24 8.18 -19.16
C ASP A 43 14.43 7.29 -18.78
N PRO A 44 14.97 6.50 -19.75
CA PRO A 44 16.09 5.59 -19.49
C PRO A 44 17.43 6.30 -19.23
N GLU A 45 17.57 7.56 -19.65
CA GLU A 45 18.78 8.36 -19.46
C GLU A 45 18.84 9.01 -18.06
N SER A 46 17.71 9.06 -17.37
CA SER A 46 17.63 9.59 -16.03
C SER A 46 18.03 8.57 -14.97
N GLU A 47 18.60 9.08 -13.89
CA GLU A 47 19.05 8.26 -12.76
C GLU A 47 18.18 8.40 -11.53
N ARG A 48 18.18 7.35 -10.70
CA ARG A 48 17.55 7.31 -9.38
C ARG A 48 16.04 7.62 -9.47
N HIS A 49 15.60 8.64 -8.75
CA HIS A 49 14.19 9.04 -8.63
C HIS A 49 13.68 9.92 -9.79
N LYS A 50 14.54 10.36 -10.69
CA LYS A 50 14.16 11.13 -11.88
C LYS A 50 13.70 10.19 -12.99
N GLY A 51 12.91 10.70 -13.94
CA GLY A 51 12.44 9.93 -15.11
C GLY A 51 11.61 8.70 -14.72
N LEU A 52 10.86 8.81 -13.64
CA LEU A 52 9.92 7.81 -13.17
C LEU A 52 8.50 8.36 -13.29
N THR A 53 7.60 7.55 -13.84
CA THR A 53 6.17 7.86 -13.93
C THR A 53 5.37 6.85 -13.11
N TYR A 54 4.30 7.30 -12.50
CA TYR A 54 3.42 6.46 -11.71
C TYR A 54 2.21 6.05 -12.53
N PHE A 55 2.03 4.74 -12.69
CA PHE A 55 0.95 4.18 -13.50
C PHE A 55 -0.04 3.43 -12.62
N MET A 56 -1.30 3.47 -13.02
CA MET A 56 -2.33 2.53 -12.62
C MET A 56 -2.51 1.53 -13.76
N VAL A 57 -2.43 0.24 -13.46
CA VAL A 57 -2.45 -0.85 -14.45
C VAL A 57 -3.54 -1.83 -14.07
N PRO A 58 -4.52 -2.12 -14.97
CA PRO A 58 -5.48 -3.19 -14.74
C PRO A 58 -4.76 -4.54 -14.67
N LEU A 59 -5.10 -5.36 -13.69
CA LEU A 59 -4.46 -6.67 -13.52
C LEU A 59 -5.03 -7.76 -14.43
N ASP A 60 -6.13 -7.47 -15.11
CA ASP A 60 -6.75 -8.30 -16.17
C ASP A 60 -6.34 -7.87 -17.58
N ALA A 61 -5.44 -6.88 -17.73
CA ALA A 61 -4.94 -6.46 -19.03
C ALA A 61 -4.12 -7.58 -19.70
N GLU A 62 -4.15 -7.61 -21.04
CA GLU A 62 -3.31 -8.52 -21.83
C GLU A 62 -1.83 -8.30 -21.50
N GLY A 63 -1.07 -9.39 -21.33
CA GLY A 63 0.34 -9.35 -20.93
C GLY A 63 0.57 -9.29 -19.41
N VAL A 64 -0.48 -9.21 -18.57
CA VAL A 64 -0.34 -9.27 -17.12
C VAL A 64 -0.46 -10.71 -16.62
N THR A 65 0.48 -11.13 -15.81
CA THR A 65 0.40 -12.38 -15.06
C THR A 65 0.57 -12.12 -13.57
N VAL A 66 -0.41 -12.50 -12.77
CA VAL A 66 -0.38 -12.36 -11.31
C VAL A 66 -0.19 -13.73 -10.68
N ARG A 67 0.81 -13.85 -9.79
CA ARG A 67 1.07 -15.06 -9.01
C ARG A 67 1.02 -14.74 -7.53
N GLY A 68 -0.02 -15.19 -6.85
CA GLY A 68 -0.10 -15.12 -5.39
C GLY A 68 0.95 -16.02 -4.75
N PHE A 69 1.48 -15.60 -3.61
CA PHE A 69 2.33 -16.44 -2.77
C PHE A 69 1.98 -16.29 -1.30
N GLY A 70 2.08 -17.43 -0.62
CA GLY A 70 1.71 -17.53 0.78
C GLY A 70 2.76 -16.96 1.72
N ARG A 71 2.27 -16.42 2.81
CA ARG A 71 3.07 -16.12 4.00
C ARG A 71 3.22 -17.37 4.87
N LEU A 72 3.96 -17.24 5.97
CA LEU A 72 4.17 -18.36 6.92
C LEU A 72 2.86 -18.85 7.55
N ASP A 73 1.82 -18.05 7.58
CA ASP A 73 0.47 -18.37 8.06
C ASP A 73 -0.43 -19.00 6.97
N GLY A 74 0.09 -19.15 5.74
CA GLY A 74 -0.63 -19.73 4.60
C GLY A 74 -1.55 -18.75 3.88
N ASP A 75 -1.66 -17.49 4.33
CA ASP A 75 -2.43 -16.47 3.62
C ASP A 75 -1.65 -15.94 2.40
N GLU A 76 -2.26 -15.97 1.22
CA GLU A 76 -1.71 -15.42 -0.02
C GLU A 76 -1.85 -13.90 -0.07
N GLY A 77 -1.39 -13.21 0.97
CA GLY A 77 -1.51 -11.76 1.11
C GLY A 77 -0.61 -10.95 0.19
N PHE A 78 0.31 -11.59 -0.55
CA PHE A 78 1.20 -10.96 -1.51
C PHE A 78 1.18 -11.64 -2.86
N ALA A 79 1.62 -10.92 -3.89
CA ALA A 79 1.76 -11.44 -5.23
C ALA A 79 3.03 -10.93 -5.92
N GLU A 80 3.49 -11.69 -6.89
CA GLU A 80 4.34 -11.23 -7.98
C GLU A 80 3.46 -10.86 -9.17
N VAL A 81 3.75 -9.75 -9.80
CA VAL A 81 3.06 -9.29 -11.00
C VAL A 81 4.09 -9.15 -12.10
N PHE A 82 3.91 -9.91 -13.17
CA PHE A 82 4.73 -9.88 -14.37
C PHE A 82 3.98 -9.06 -15.44
N LEU A 83 4.70 -8.19 -16.09
CA LEU A 83 4.19 -7.33 -17.15
C LEU A 83 5.02 -7.62 -18.41
N ASP A 84 4.37 -8.18 -19.42
CA ASP A 84 4.96 -8.53 -20.69
C ASP A 84 4.29 -7.68 -21.77
N ASP A 85 4.92 -6.53 -22.06
CA ASP A 85 4.48 -5.53 -23.02
C ASP A 85 3.00 -5.11 -22.85
N VAL A 86 2.62 -4.85 -21.61
CA VAL A 86 1.25 -4.44 -21.22
C VAL A 86 0.97 -3.03 -21.75
N PHE A 87 -0.05 -2.90 -22.59
CA PHE A 87 -0.46 -1.59 -23.10
C PHE A 87 -1.38 -0.87 -22.12
N VAL A 88 -1.03 0.39 -21.81
CA VAL A 88 -1.83 1.32 -21.01
C VAL A 88 -2.12 2.55 -21.87
N PRO A 89 -3.38 2.81 -22.23
CA PRO A 89 -3.74 3.95 -23.06
C PRO A 89 -3.52 5.28 -22.34
N ASP A 90 -3.38 6.35 -23.11
CA ASP A 90 -3.47 7.70 -22.57
C ASP A 90 -4.85 7.93 -21.97
N ASP A 91 -4.95 8.94 -21.11
CA ASP A 91 -6.20 9.36 -20.54
C ASP A 91 -7.19 9.73 -21.69
N ASP A 92 -8.26 8.98 -21.81
CA ASP A 92 -9.36 9.22 -22.77
C ASP A 92 -10.43 10.15 -22.19
N GLY A 93 -10.11 10.88 -21.11
CA GLY A 93 -11.04 11.78 -20.42
C GLY A 93 -12.05 11.05 -19.51
N THR A 94 -12.00 9.73 -19.44
CA THR A 94 -12.70 9.00 -18.39
C THR A 94 -11.93 9.13 -17.08
N PRO A 95 -12.59 9.41 -15.95
CA PRO A 95 -11.89 9.43 -14.67
C PRO A 95 -11.06 8.17 -14.51
N ALA A 96 -9.75 8.32 -14.26
CA ALA A 96 -8.76 7.24 -14.07
C ALA A 96 -9.19 6.18 -13.03
N THR A 97 -10.35 6.34 -12.51
CA THR A 97 -10.85 5.66 -11.34
C THR A 97 -11.28 4.24 -11.59
N MET A 98 -11.51 3.81 -12.86
CA MET A 98 -12.32 2.60 -12.78
C MET A 98 -12.07 1.47 -13.78
N THR A 99 -11.48 1.65 -14.97
CA THR A 99 -11.52 0.49 -15.88
C THR A 99 -10.37 0.28 -16.85
N ARG A 100 -9.52 1.26 -17.10
CA ARG A 100 -8.51 1.14 -18.19
C ARG A 100 -7.06 1.40 -17.81
N GLY A 101 -6.78 1.84 -16.59
CA GLY A 101 -5.44 2.26 -16.22
C GLY A 101 -5.13 3.69 -16.67
N GLY A 102 -3.88 4.10 -16.49
CA GLY A 102 -3.42 5.44 -16.85
C GLY A 102 -2.26 5.93 -16.01
N ILE A 103 -1.82 7.16 -16.29
CA ILE A 103 -0.79 7.86 -15.52
C ILE A 103 -1.46 8.54 -14.33
N LEU A 104 -0.84 8.41 -13.16
CA LEU A 104 -1.19 9.17 -11.95
C LEU A 104 -0.19 10.31 -11.78
N GLY A 105 -0.65 11.53 -11.93
CA GLY A 105 0.19 12.73 -11.99
C GLY A 105 0.79 12.95 -13.38
N ASP A 106 1.99 13.54 -13.46
CA ASP A 106 2.65 13.88 -14.70
C ASP A 106 3.74 12.87 -15.08
N VAL A 107 4.08 12.81 -16.37
CA VAL A 107 5.20 12.01 -16.89
C VAL A 107 6.50 12.47 -16.21
N ASP A 108 7.34 11.54 -15.83
CA ASP A 108 8.62 11.74 -15.13
C ASP A 108 8.53 12.38 -13.73
N GLN A 109 7.32 12.60 -13.21
CA GLN A 109 7.06 13.16 -11.88
C GLN A 109 6.51 12.13 -10.88
N GLY A 110 6.51 10.86 -11.23
CA GLY A 110 5.93 9.78 -10.42
C GLY A 110 6.55 9.61 -9.03
N TRP A 111 7.79 10.06 -8.82
CA TRP A 111 8.40 10.01 -7.50
C TRP A 111 7.64 10.85 -6.46
N GLY A 112 7.16 12.04 -6.85
CA GLY A 112 6.34 12.89 -5.99
C GLY A 112 5.04 12.19 -5.58
N VAL A 113 4.38 11.52 -6.53
CA VAL A 113 3.17 10.73 -6.27
C VAL A 113 3.44 9.58 -5.31
N ALA A 114 4.53 8.83 -5.51
CA ALA A 114 4.93 7.75 -4.61
C ALA A 114 5.21 8.24 -3.18
N MET A 115 5.86 9.39 -3.04
CA MET A 115 6.12 9.98 -1.72
C MET A 115 4.85 10.45 -1.03
N ALA A 116 3.92 11.06 -1.76
CA ALA A 116 2.61 11.45 -1.23
C ALA A 116 1.81 10.24 -0.73
N THR A 117 1.80 9.15 -1.51
CA THR A 117 1.17 7.88 -1.11
C THR A 117 1.79 7.34 0.18
N THR A 118 3.12 7.27 0.24
CA THR A 118 3.85 6.75 1.41
C THR A 118 3.63 7.62 2.65
N THR A 119 3.53 8.94 2.47
CA THR A 119 3.24 9.88 3.56
C THR A 119 1.83 9.68 4.09
N SER A 120 0.83 9.49 3.21
CA SER A 120 -0.54 9.17 3.60
C SER A 120 -0.62 7.84 4.36
N GLU A 121 0.13 6.84 3.94
CA GLU A 121 0.20 5.55 4.64
C GLU A 121 0.80 5.65 6.05
N ARG A 122 1.73 6.56 6.26
CA ARG A 122 2.35 6.81 7.58
C ARG A 122 1.53 7.74 8.46
N GLY A 123 0.45 8.30 7.93
CA GLY A 123 -0.45 9.18 8.67
C GLY A 123 -1.36 8.42 9.65
N LEU A 124 -2.14 9.17 10.38
CA LEU A 124 -3.07 8.72 11.44
C LEU A 124 -4.08 7.66 11.02
N THR A 125 -4.28 7.48 9.71
CA THR A 125 -5.29 6.58 9.16
C THR A 125 -4.93 5.10 9.23
N LEU A 126 -3.65 4.75 9.37
CA LEU A 126 -3.20 3.36 9.25
C LEU A 126 -3.46 2.52 10.50
N ARG A 127 -3.53 3.13 11.65
CA ARG A 127 -3.71 2.40 12.90
C ARG A 127 -4.70 3.09 13.80
N SER A 128 -5.97 2.94 13.48
CA SER A 128 -7.04 3.44 14.37
C SER A 128 -6.79 2.98 15.82
N PRO A 129 -6.73 3.89 16.78
CA PRO A 129 -6.57 3.54 18.19
C PRO A 129 -7.67 2.59 18.68
N GLY A 130 -8.86 2.65 18.09
CA GLY A 130 -9.97 1.75 18.41
C GLY A 130 -9.64 0.26 18.21
N ARG A 131 -8.74 -0.09 17.30
CA ARG A 131 -8.29 -1.49 17.15
C ARG A 131 -7.52 -1.99 18.38
N PHE A 132 -6.65 -1.16 18.91
CA PHE A 132 -5.85 -1.52 20.09
C PHE A 132 -6.72 -1.53 21.34
N GLN A 133 -7.61 -0.55 21.50
CA GLN A 133 -8.59 -0.51 22.60
C GLN A 133 -9.52 -1.73 22.56
N ALA A 134 -10.05 -2.10 21.41
CA ALA A 134 -10.90 -3.30 21.27
C ALA A 134 -10.13 -4.59 21.60
N THR A 135 -8.87 -4.69 21.19
CA THR A 135 -8.02 -5.84 21.50
C THR A 135 -7.70 -5.90 22.99
N ALA A 136 -7.34 -4.78 23.61
CA ALA A 136 -7.06 -4.70 25.05
C ALA A 136 -8.31 -5.04 25.89
N ALA A 137 -9.47 -4.51 25.51
CA ALA A 137 -10.74 -4.84 26.17
C ALA A 137 -11.03 -6.35 26.11
N ARG A 138 -10.84 -6.98 24.93
CA ARG A 138 -11.02 -8.43 24.79
C ARG A 138 -10.03 -9.23 25.65
N LEU A 139 -8.79 -8.80 25.75
CA LEU A 139 -7.79 -9.43 26.62
C LEU A 139 -8.20 -9.34 28.10
N VAL A 140 -8.72 -8.19 28.52
CA VAL A 140 -9.23 -8.01 29.89
C VAL A 140 -10.41 -8.94 30.16
N GLU A 141 -11.36 -9.07 29.23
CA GLU A 141 -12.50 -10.00 29.40
C GLU A 141 -12.02 -11.46 29.49
N LEU A 142 -11.08 -11.88 28.63
CA LEU A 142 -10.46 -13.21 28.73
C LEU A 142 -9.78 -13.44 30.10
N GLY A 143 -9.08 -12.41 30.61
CA GLY A 143 -8.48 -12.48 31.93
C GLY A 143 -9.53 -12.66 33.05
N LYS A 144 -10.67 -12.00 32.96
CA LYS A 144 -11.78 -12.16 33.91
C LYS A 144 -12.39 -13.58 33.82
N GLU A 145 -12.63 -14.07 32.62
CA GLU A 145 -13.16 -15.43 32.38
C GLU A 145 -12.24 -16.52 32.95
N HIS A 146 -10.93 -16.28 32.95
CA HIS A 146 -9.91 -17.24 33.39
C HIS A 146 -9.25 -16.83 34.70
N SER A 147 -9.92 -16.03 35.54
CA SER A 147 -9.35 -15.45 36.76
C SER A 147 -8.78 -16.50 37.72
N ASN A 148 -9.34 -17.73 37.77
CA ASN A 148 -8.87 -18.80 38.62
C ASN A 148 -7.49 -19.37 38.26
N THR A 149 -7.02 -19.14 37.01
CA THR A 149 -5.75 -19.64 36.49
C THR A 149 -4.80 -18.51 36.16
N LEU A 150 -5.24 -17.26 36.31
CA LEU A 150 -4.45 -16.09 36.01
C LEU A 150 -3.36 -15.92 37.07
N THR A 151 -2.10 -15.83 36.59
CA THR A 151 -0.99 -15.46 37.49
C THR A 151 -0.89 -13.95 37.63
N ASP A 152 -0.35 -13.44 38.75
CA ASP A 152 -0.16 -12.01 38.98
C ASP A 152 0.63 -11.38 37.82
N ARG A 153 1.69 -12.06 37.34
CA ARG A 153 2.47 -11.61 36.21
C ARG A 153 1.65 -11.48 34.91
N THR A 154 0.66 -12.36 34.70
CA THR A 154 -0.20 -12.28 33.53
C THR A 154 -1.23 -11.16 33.70
N ALA A 155 -1.74 -10.97 34.92
CA ALA A 155 -2.63 -9.86 35.24
C ALA A 155 -1.94 -8.50 34.97
N ASP A 156 -0.70 -8.33 35.43
CA ASP A 156 0.08 -7.11 35.19
C ASP A 156 0.21 -6.83 33.69
N ARG A 157 0.54 -7.85 32.88
CA ARG A 157 0.63 -7.69 31.43
C ARG A 157 -0.68 -7.31 30.74
N LEU A 158 -1.83 -7.74 31.28
CA LEU A 158 -3.13 -7.32 30.77
C LEU A 158 -3.40 -5.84 31.09
N VAL A 159 -3.00 -5.40 32.26
CA VAL A 159 -3.09 -3.99 32.67
C VAL A 159 -2.16 -3.14 31.79
N ASP A 160 -0.92 -3.55 31.58
CA ASP A 160 0.02 -2.86 30.70
C ASP A 160 -0.54 -2.71 29.29
N ALA A 161 -1.08 -3.79 28.71
CA ALA A 161 -1.67 -3.76 27.37
C ALA A 161 -2.88 -2.80 27.28
N TRP A 162 -3.66 -2.68 28.35
CA TRP A 162 -4.77 -1.73 28.43
C TRP A 162 -4.27 -0.29 28.53
N ILE A 163 -3.28 -0.03 29.39
CA ILE A 163 -2.65 1.29 29.55
C ILE A 163 -2.02 1.75 28.23
N ASP A 164 -1.29 0.87 27.55
CA ASP A 164 -0.65 1.18 26.26
C ASP A 164 -1.69 1.54 25.18
N ALA A 165 -2.81 0.83 25.13
CA ALA A 165 -3.90 1.11 24.20
C ALA A 165 -4.55 2.48 24.44
N GLU A 166 -4.79 2.85 25.71
CA GLU A 166 -5.33 4.16 26.09
C GLU A 166 -4.31 5.28 25.86
N ALA A 167 -3.04 5.08 26.19
CA ALA A 167 -1.97 6.04 25.93
C ALA A 167 -1.83 6.33 24.43
N TYR A 168 -1.91 5.29 23.60
CA TYR A 168 -1.89 5.45 22.15
C TYR A 168 -3.10 6.21 21.62
N ALA A 169 -4.28 5.98 22.19
CA ALA A 169 -5.49 6.72 21.82
C ALA A 169 -5.37 8.21 22.16
N MET A 170 -4.86 8.53 23.35
CA MET A 170 -4.61 9.91 23.77
C MET A 170 -3.55 10.60 22.91
N PHE A 171 -2.45 9.91 22.60
CA PHE A 171 -1.42 10.41 21.70
C PHE A 171 -1.99 10.73 20.31
N THR A 172 -2.77 9.80 19.75
CA THR A 172 -3.40 9.99 18.42
C THR A 172 -4.36 11.19 18.43
N LEU A 173 -5.12 11.37 19.51
CA LEU A 173 -6.02 12.51 19.64
C LEU A 173 -5.25 13.84 19.72
N SER A 174 -4.14 13.86 20.44
CA SER A 174 -3.25 15.04 20.52
C SER A 174 -2.68 15.40 19.15
N ASP A 175 -2.21 14.40 18.39
CA ASP A 175 -1.69 14.62 17.03
C ASP A 175 -2.76 15.18 16.09
N VAL A 176 -3.98 14.62 16.12
CA VAL A 176 -5.10 15.13 15.31
C VAL A 176 -5.43 16.56 15.67
N THR A 177 -5.48 16.88 16.96
CA THR A 177 -5.75 18.25 17.42
C THR A 177 -4.68 19.20 16.93
N GLY A 178 -3.41 18.84 17.03
CA GLY A 178 -2.31 19.66 16.52
C GLY A 178 -2.37 19.90 15.01
N ILE A 179 -2.86 18.94 14.21
CA ILE A 179 -3.06 19.12 12.77
C ILE A 179 -4.23 20.06 12.46
N VAL A 180 -5.29 20.01 13.26
CA VAL A 180 -6.50 20.85 13.04
C VAL A 180 -6.29 22.29 13.50
N GLU A 181 -5.51 22.49 14.54
CA GLU A 181 -5.25 23.82 15.10
C GLU A 181 -4.06 24.56 14.42
N GLY A 182 -3.28 23.85 13.57
CA GLY A 182 -2.30 24.47 12.68
C GLY A 182 -0.97 24.64 13.00
#